data_b6cc93ad53840ee1e93ee180124805e8
#
_entry.id   b6cc93ad53840ee1e93ee180124805e8
#
_cell.length_a   1.000
_cell.length_b   1.000
_cell.length_c   1.000
_cell.angle_alpha   90.00
_cell.angle_beta   90.00
_cell.angle_gamma   90.00
#
_symmetry.space_group_name_H-M   'P 1'
#
loop_
_entity.id
_entity.type
_entity.pdbx_description
1 polymer ?
#
loop_
_entity_poly.entity_id
_entity_poly.type
_entity_poly.pdbx_seq_one_letter_code
_entity_poly.pdbx_strand_id
1 'polypeptide(L)'
;RGPQKLGFDFTMAFQPIIDLPQRRVFAREALVRGTDGSGAGSVLSQVTTANRYAFDQRCSVKAIEEAARLGVEDAVSINFMPNAIYEPSACIRTTLLAAARHNWPVERIIFEFTEAEQIDPTHLQRIFEEYRRIGFKVAIDDFGAGFSGLRWLADLKPDIVKLDLELIRHVDADPRRRAIV
;
A
#
# COMPACT_ATOMS: atom_id res chain seq x y z
N ARG A 1 11.81 -14.46 -17.50
CA ARG A 1 11.17 -15.54 -16.71
C ARG A 1 9.71 -15.19 -16.58
N GLY A 2 8.79 -16.12 -16.90
CA GLY A 2 7.34 -15.91 -16.72
C GLY A 2 6.97 -15.71 -15.25
N PRO A 3 5.74 -15.21 -14.94
CA PRO A 3 5.31 -14.94 -13.58
C PRO A 3 5.41 -16.24 -12.76
N GLN A 4 6.18 -16.18 -11.68
CA GLN A 4 6.32 -17.31 -10.76
C GLN A 4 4.95 -17.55 -10.11
N LYS A 5 4.43 -18.79 -10.23
CA LYS A 5 3.14 -19.13 -9.61
C LYS A 5 3.31 -19.18 -8.09
N LEU A 6 2.41 -18.50 -7.38
CA LEU A 6 2.25 -18.68 -5.95
C LEU A 6 1.67 -20.09 -5.69
N GLY A 7 2.18 -20.77 -4.66
CA GLY A 7 1.66 -22.08 -4.23
C GLY A 7 0.35 -22.00 -3.42
N PHE A 8 -0.19 -20.79 -3.22
CA PHE A 8 -1.40 -20.51 -2.45
C PHE A 8 -2.23 -19.42 -3.14
N ASP A 9 -3.50 -19.30 -2.75
CA ASP A 9 -4.39 -18.24 -3.21
C ASP A 9 -4.89 -17.40 -2.03
N PHE A 10 -5.37 -16.18 -2.34
CA PHE A 10 -5.88 -15.22 -1.37
C PHE A 10 -6.90 -14.31 -2.03
N THR A 11 -7.64 -13.54 -1.24
CA THR A 11 -8.59 -12.51 -1.69
C THR A 11 -8.30 -11.18 -1.00
N MET A 12 -9.05 -10.13 -1.34
CA MET A 12 -8.94 -8.81 -0.73
C MET A 12 -10.20 -8.46 0.07
N ALA A 13 -10.04 -7.90 1.25
CA ALA A 13 -11.05 -7.12 1.95
C ALA A 13 -10.73 -5.63 1.77
N PHE A 14 -11.75 -4.78 1.78
CA PHE A 14 -11.60 -3.34 1.57
C PHE A 14 -12.07 -2.58 2.81
N GLN A 15 -11.13 -1.91 3.49
CA GLN A 15 -11.42 -1.07 4.64
C GLN A 15 -11.53 0.39 4.20
N PRO A 16 -12.67 1.06 4.45
CA PRO A 16 -12.85 2.44 4.02
C PRO A 16 -12.00 3.41 4.84
N ILE A 17 -11.38 4.37 4.14
CA ILE A 17 -10.71 5.55 4.67
C ILE A 17 -11.65 6.73 4.43
N ILE A 18 -12.05 7.42 5.50
CA ILE A 18 -13.09 8.44 5.43
C ILE A 18 -12.48 9.85 5.39
N ASP A 19 -12.91 10.65 4.43
CA ASP A 19 -12.71 12.10 4.41
C ASP A 19 -13.72 12.74 5.38
N LEU A 20 -13.27 13.12 6.57
CA LEU A 20 -14.14 13.68 7.61
C LEU A 20 -14.74 15.02 7.21
N PRO A 21 -13.98 15.99 6.66
CA PRO A 21 -14.54 17.26 6.19
C PRO A 21 -15.64 17.08 5.15
N GLN A 22 -15.46 16.18 4.19
CA GLN A 22 -16.41 15.96 3.10
C GLN A 22 -17.43 14.86 3.39
N ARG A 23 -17.27 14.13 4.51
CA ARG A 23 -18.16 13.03 4.94
C ARG A 23 -18.37 11.97 3.85
N ARG A 24 -17.31 11.61 3.16
CA ARG A 24 -17.33 10.60 2.08
C ARG A 24 -16.17 9.62 2.22
N VAL A 25 -16.25 8.51 1.53
CA VAL A 25 -15.11 7.60 1.39
C VAL A 25 -14.07 8.29 0.52
N PHE A 26 -12.85 8.43 1.02
CA PHE A 26 -11.70 8.95 0.30
C PHE A 26 -11.01 7.85 -0.50
N ALA A 27 -10.79 6.71 0.16
CA ALA A 27 -10.12 5.54 -0.40
C ALA A 27 -10.56 4.28 0.33
N ARG A 28 -10.17 3.12 -0.19
CA ARG A 28 -10.32 1.83 0.48
C ARG A 28 -8.97 1.13 0.52
N GLU A 29 -8.54 0.75 1.70
CA GLU A 29 -7.33 -0.05 1.86
C GLU A 29 -7.62 -1.51 1.50
N ALA A 30 -6.85 -2.04 0.56
CA ALA A 30 -6.94 -3.44 0.13
C ALA A 30 -6.10 -4.32 1.06
N LEU A 31 -6.76 -5.14 1.84
CA LEU A 31 -6.17 -5.99 2.86
C LEU A 31 -6.29 -7.46 2.48
N VAL A 32 -5.18 -8.18 2.40
CA VAL A 32 -5.17 -9.61 2.08
C VAL A 32 -5.95 -10.43 3.09
N ARG A 33 -6.68 -11.44 2.58
CA ARG A 33 -7.43 -12.42 3.38
C ARG A 33 -7.28 -13.78 2.75
N GLY A 34 -7.35 -14.84 3.56
CA GLY A 34 -7.48 -16.18 3.01
C GLY A 34 -8.80 -16.36 2.27
N THR A 35 -8.83 -17.22 1.27
CA THR A 35 -10.06 -17.54 0.52
C THR A 35 -11.11 -18.24 1.39
N ASP A 36 -10.68 -18.77 2.51
CA ASP A 36 -11.51 -19.38 3.57
C ASP A 36 -12.03 -18.36 4.61
N GLY A 37 -11.70 -17.06 4.43
CA GLY A 37 -12.04 -15.98 5.36
C GLY A 37 -11.00 -15.77 6.48
N SER A 38 -9.90 -16.50 6.48
CA SER A 38 -8.82 -16.31 7.47
C SER A 38 -8.15 -14.95 7.31
N GLY A 39 -7.57 -14.44 8.42
CA GLY A 39 -6.92 -13.13 8.47
C GLY A 39 -5.62 -13.05 7.65
N ALA A 40 -5.11 -11.83 7.48
CA ALA A 40 -3.88 -11.57 6.72
C ALA A 40 -2.68 -12.42 7.19
N GLY A 41 -2.56 -12.67 8.49
CA GLY A 41 -1.46 -13.46 9.06
C GLY A 41 -1.33 -14.87 8.47
N SER A 42 -2.45 -15.55 8.15
CA SER A 42 -2.43 -16.87 7.53
C SER A 42 -1.92 -16.85 6.09
N VAL A 43 -2.14 -15.76 5.37
CA VAL A 43 -1.62 -15.56 4.01
C VAL A 43 -0.15 -15.17 4.06
N LEU A 44 0.18 -14.17 4.90
CA LEU A 44 1.54 -13.64 5.01
C LEU A 44 2.54 -14.67 5.54
N SER A 45 2.13 -15.62 6.37
CA SER A 45 2.99 -16.71 6.84
C SER A 45 3.48 -17.64 5.71
N GLN A 46 2.83 -17.62 4.55
CA GLN A 46 3.22 -18.39 3.36
C GLN A 46 4.16 -17.60 2.42
N VAL A 47 4.36 -16.29 2.71
CA VAL A 47 5.26 -15.45 1.94
C VAL A 47 6.68 -15.64 2.41
N THR A 48 7.55 -16.04 1.49
CA THR A 48 8.97 -16.31 1.70
C THR A 48 9.82 -15.38 0.85
N THR A 49 11.12 -15.35 1.10
CA THR A 49 12.06 -14.60 0.25
C THR A 49 11.97 -15.04 -1.23
N ALA A 50 11.65 -16.31 -1.49
CA ALA A 50 11.57 -16.84 -2.85
C ALA A 50 10.32 -16.38 -3.61
N ASN A 51 9.20 -16.16 -2.93
CA ASN A 51 7.91 -15.83 -3.56
C ASN A 51 7.40 -14.40 -3.30
N ARG A 52 8.06 -13.62 -2.44
CA ARG A 52 7.59 -12.28 -2.05
C ARG A 52 7.35 -11.34 -3.23
N TYR A 53 8.22 -11.39 -4.25
CA TYR A 53 8.04 -10.59 -5.46
C TYR A 53 6.76 -10.97 -6.21
N ALA A 54 6.53 -12.26 -6.41
CA ALA A 54 5.32 -12.75 -7.07
C ALA A 54 4.06 -12.43 -6.26
N PHE A 55 4.16 -12.51 -4.94
CA PHE A 55 3.08 -12.15 -4.02
C PHE A 55 2.75 -10.65 -4.12
N ASP A 56 3.74 -9.77 -4.01
CA ASP A 56 3.58 -8.31 -4.12
C ASP A 56 2.90 -7.91 -5.43
N GLN A 57 3.39 -8.43 -6.55
CA GLN A 57 2.78 -8.21 -7.86
C GLN A 57 1.32 -8.71 -7.92
N ARG A 58 1.05 -9.87 -7.33
CA ARG A 58 -0.30 -10.44 -7.32
C ARG A 58 -1.24 -9.65 -6.42
N CYS A 59 -0.76 -9.08 -5.30
CA CYS A 59 -1.55 -8.21 -4.42
C CYS A 59 -2.07 -7.00 -5.19
N SER A 60 -1.20 -6.29 -5.90
CA SER A 60 -1.58 -5.10 -6.67
C SER A 60 -2.61 -5.41 -7.75
N VAL A 61 -2.38 -6.48 -8.52
CA VAL A 61 -3.32 -6.91 -9.56
C VAL A 61 -4.67 -7.29 -8.95
N LYS A 62 -4.66 -8.12 -7.90
CA LYS A 62 -5.88 -8.63 -7.26
C LYS A 62 -6.69 -7.52 -6.59
N ALA A 63 -6.02 -6.53 -5.99
CA ALA A 63 -6.70 -5.38 -5.41
C ALA A 63 -7.52 -4.62 -6.46
N ILE A 64 -6.96 -4.39 -7.65
CA ILE A 64 -7.65 -3.70 -8.75
C ILE A 64 -8.78 -4.58 -9.32
N GLU A 65 -8.51 -5.87 -9.58
CA GLU A 65 -9.50 -6.82 -10.11
C GLU A 65 -10.72 -6.93 -9.19
N GLU A 66 -10.50 -7.10 -7.88
CA GLU A 66 -11.56 -7.23 -6.88
C GLU A 66 -12.32 -5.92 -6.66
N ALA A 67 -11.62 -4.78 -6.60
CA ALA A 67 -12.25 -3.47 -6.48
C ALA A 67 -13.18 -3.19 -7.68
N ALA A 68 -12.71 -3.46 -8.90
CA ALA A 68 -13.50 -3.31 -10.11
C ALA A 68 -14.72 -4.25 -10.10
N ARG A 69 -14.54 -5.51 -9.72
CA ARG A 69 -15.62 -6.50 -9.61
C ARG A 69 -16.70 -6.09 -8.61
N LEU A 70 -16.30 -5.42 -7.52
CA LEU A 70 -17.21 -4.94 -6.46
C LEU A 70 -17.82 -3.58 -6.75
N GLY A 71 -17.50 -2.95 -7.89
CA GLY A 71 -18.01 -1.63 -8.24
C GLY A 71 -17.48 -0.52 -7.33
N VAL A 72 -16.25 -0.66 -6.81
CA VAL A 72 -15.61 0.40 -6.02
C VAL A 72 -15.31 1.58 -6.93
N GLU A 73 -15.78 2.76 -6.55
CA GLU A 73 -15.56 4.02 -7.29
C GLU A 73 -14.53 4.94 -6.63
N ASP A 74 -14.18 4.65 -5.38
CA ASP A 74 -13.19 5.41 -4.60
C ASP A 74 -11.76 5.00 -5.02
N ALA A 75 -10.74 5.70 -4.49
CA ALA A 75 -9.36 5.26 -4.64
C ALA A 75 -9.11 3.95 -3.88
N VAL A 76 -8.14 3.15 -4.35
CA VAL A 76 -7.70 1.93 -3.67
C VAL A 76 -6.28 2.11 -3.18
N SER A 77 -6.06 1.89 -1.88
CA SER A 77 -4.76 1.88 -1.25
C SER A 77 -4.24 0.44 -1.18
N ILE A 78 -3.00 0.23 -1.61
CA ILE A 78 -2.39 -1.08 -1.79
C ILE A 78 -1.05 -1.09 -1.09
N ASN A 79 -0.92 -1.98 -0.11
CA ASN A 79 0.36 -2.25 0.54
C ASN A 79 1.33 -2.86 -0.47
N PHE A 80 2.56 -2.36 -0.53
CA PHE A 80 3.62 -2.93 -1.34
C PHE A 80 4.89 -3.12 -0.51
N MET A 81 5.77 -3.99 -0.99
CA MET A 81 7.04 -4.31 -0.36
C MET A 81 8.19 -3.67 -1.17
N PRO A 82 8.76 -2.52 -0.76
CA PRO A 82 9.83 -1.86 -1.50
C PRO A 82 11.02 -2.78 -1.78
N ASN A 83 11.37 -3.65 -0.82
CA ASN A 83 12.44 -4.64 -0.97
C ASN A 83 12.12 -5.79 -1.96
N ALA A 84 10.89 -5.91 -2.43
CA ALA A 84 10.51 -6.82 -3.50
C ALA A 84 10.68 -6.18 -4.89
N ILE A 85 10.84 -4.86 -4.97
CA ILE A 85 10.93 -4.11 -6.22
C ILE A 85 12.40 -3.92 -6.58
N TYR A 86 12.88 -4.60 -7.60
CA TYR A 86 14.26 -4.45 -8.08
C TYR A 86 14.38 -3.43 -9.22
N GLU A 87 13.35 -3.28 -10.06
CA GLU A 87 13.26 -2.30 -11.13
C GLU A 87 11.83 -1.73 -11.19
N PRO A 88 11.60 -0.49 -10.69
CA PRO A 88 10.26 0.08 -10.53
C PRO A 88 9.42 0.06 -11.79
N SER A 89 9.99 0.48 -12.93
CA SER A 89 9.30 0.56 -14.22
C SER A 89 8.89 -0.83 -14.76
N ALA A 90 9.66 -1.86 -14.46
CA ALA A 90 9.34 -3.23 -14.88
C ALA A 90 8.32 -3.87 -13.93
N CYS A 91 8.47 -3.66 -12.62
CA CYS A 91 7.62 -4.26 -11.61
C CYS A 91 6.17 -3.75 -11.70
N ILE A 92 5.97 -2.47 -12.02
CA ILE A 92 4.64 -1.86 -12.06
C ILE A 92 3.80 -2.25 -13.30
N ARG A 93 4.42 -2.86 -14.32
CA ARG A 93 3.73 -3.16 -15.60
C ARG A 93 2.49 -4.04 -15.44
N THR A 94 2.53 -5.03 -14.57
CA THR A 94 1.38 -5.92 -14.34
C THR A 94 0.21 -5.17 -13.72
N THR A 95 0.48 -4.26 -12.82
CA THR A 95 -0.52 -3.36 -12.21
C THR A 95 -1.14 -2.43 -13.25
N LEU A 96 -0.32 -1.83 -14.11
CA LEU A 96 -0.81 -0.97 -15.20
C LEU A 96 -1.68 -1.74 -16.20
N LEU A 97 -1.33 -2.98 -16.51
CA LEU A 97 -2.14 -3.84 -17.38
C LEU A 97 -3.48 -4.20 -16.72
N ALA A 98 -3.50 -4.47 -15.41
CA ALA A 98 -4.74 -4.71 -14.68
C ALA A 98 -5.61 -3.45 -14.65
N ALA A 99 -5.03 -2.28 -14.35
CA ALA A 99 -5.73 -1.00 -14.37
C ALA A 99 -6.34 -0.70 -15.74
N ALA A 100 -5.58 -0.87 -16.82
CA ALA A 100 -6.07 -0.67 -18.18
C ALA A 100 -7.21 -1.63 -18.54
N ARG A 101 -7.09 -2.93 -18.17
CA ARG A 101 -8.11 -3.95 -18.44
C ARG A 101 -9.44 -3.64 -17.79
N HIS A 102 -9.42 -3.02 -16.61
CA HIS A 102 -10.61 -2.68 -15.84
C HIS A 102 -11.02 -1.21 -15.97
N ASN A 103 -10.39 -0.43 -16.87
CA ASN A 103 -10.60 1.01 -17.01
C ASN A 103 -10.42 1.77 -15.68
N TRP A 104 -9.48 1.30 -14.83
CA TRP A 104 -9.21 1.90 -13.53
C TRP A 104 -8.21 3.04 -13.67
N PRO A 105 -8.58 4.29 -13.29
CA PRO A 105 -7.67 5.43 -13.39
C PRO A 105 -6.47 5.25 -12.46
N VAL A 106 -5.26 5.47 -12.97
CA VAL A 106 -4.02 5.30 -12.18
C VAL A 106 -3.94 6.28 -11.00
N GLU A 107 -4.57 7.44 -11.11
CA GLU A 107 -4.65 8.47 -10.06
C GLU A 107 -5.51 8.01 -8.86
N ARG A 108 -6.28 6.96 -9.02
CA ARG A 108 -7.05 6.30 -7.96
C ARG A 108 -6.32 5.14 -7.31
N ILE A 109 -5.06 4.92 -7.65
CA ILE A 109 -4.21 3.92 -7.00
C ILE A 109 -3.26 4.64 -6.06
N ILE A 110 -3.27 4.22 -4.79
CA ILE A 110 -2.39 4.69 -3.74
C ILE A 110 -1.50 3.49 -3.36
N PHE A 111 -0.19 3.65 -3.45
CA PHE A 111 0.75 2.66 -2.94
C PHE A 111 1.24 3.07 -1.56
N GLU A 112 1.15 2.15 -0.59
CA GLU A 112 1.60 2.41 0.77
C GLU A 112 2.62 1.40 1.25
N PHE A 113 3.60 1.88 2.01
CA PHE A 113 4.62 1.05 2.64
C PHE A 113 4.78 1.45 4.10
N THR A 114 5.20 0.50 4.93
CA THR A 114 5.40 0.72 6.36
C THR A 114 6.78 1.28 6.67
N GLU A 115 6.86 2.20 7.64
CA GLU A 115 8.12 2.76 8.11
C GLU A 115 9.07 1.70 8.72
N ALA A 116 8.53 0.59 9.19
CA ALA A 116 9.29 -0.47 9.85
C ALA A 116 10.23 -1.26 8.91
N GLU A 117 10.05 -1.20 7.59
CA GLU A 117 10.97 -1.85 6.66
C GLU A 117 12.34 -1.14 6.62
N GLN A 118 13.41 -1.92 6.75
CA GLN A 118 14.77 -1.43 6.46
C GLN A 118 14.97 -1.37 4.95
N ILE A 119 14.94 -0.15 4.40
CA ILE A 119 15.02 0.09 2.96
C ILE A 119 16.18 1.04 2.68
N ASP A 120 16.91 0.78 1.58
CA ASP A 120 17.85 1.76 1.05
C ASP A 120 17.09 3.04 0.62
N PRO A 121 17.41 4.21 1.21
CA PRO A 121 16.74 5.47 0.88
C PRO A 121 16.78 5.83 -0.61
N THR A 122 17.91 5.58 -1.27
CA THR A 122 18.07 5.86 -2.69
C THR A 122 17.17 4.98 -3.56
N HIS A 123 17.05 3.71 -3.18
CA HIS A 123 16.15 2.78 -3.85
C HIS A 123 14.68 3.18 -3.68
N LEU A 124 14.27 3.53 -2.47
CA LEU A 124 12.93 3.98 -2.18
C LEU A 124 12.58 5.27 -2.94
N GLN A 125 13.51 6.24 -2.99
CA GLN A 125 13.32 7.46 -3.76
C GLN A 125 13.06 7.18 -5.24
N ARG A 126 13.81 6.26 -5.87
CA ARG A 126 13.59 5.85 -7.27
C ARG A 126 12.21 5.25 -7.50
N ILE A 127 11.70 4.44 -6.54
CA ILE A 127 10.35 3.90 -6.61
C ILE A 127 9.32 5.03 -6.59
N PHE A 128 9.46 5.98 -5.65
CA PHE A 128 8.55 7.11 -5.52
C PHE A 128 8.53 8.01 -6.76
N GLU A 129 9.69 8.34 -7.30
CA GLU A 129 9.80 9.15 -8.51
C GLU A 129 9.09 8.48 -9.69
N GLU A 130 9.31 7.18 -9.88
CA GLU A 130 8.68 6.44 -10.98
C GLU A 130 7.16 6.33 -10.78
N TYR A 131 6.70 6.02 -9.57
CA TYR A 131 5.27 5.90 -9.28
C TYR A 131 4.53 7.23 -9.49
N ARG A 132 5.10 8.35 -9.05
CA ARG A 132 4.55 9.68 -9.30
C ARG A 132 4.55 10.04 -10.78
N ARG A 133 5.62 9.70 -11.51
CA ARG A 133 5.70 9.95 -12.96
C ARG A 133 4.57 9.26 -13.71
N ILE A 134 4.12 8.12 -13.23
CA ILE A 134 2.98 7.37 -13.79
C ILE A 134 1.64 8.00 -13.39
N GLY A 135 1.57 8.69 -12.26
CA GLY A 135 0.36 9.31 -11.72
C GLY A 135 -0.21 8.64 -10.48
N PHE A 136 0.48 7.64 -9.91
CA PHE A 136 0.10 7.04 -8.64
C PHE A 136 0.32 8.00 -7.48
N LYS A 137 -0.46 7.84 -6.43
CA LYS A 137 -0.19 8.43 -5.12
C LYS A 137 0.64 7.48 -4.27
N VAL A 138 1.44 8.03 -3.37
CA VAL A 138 2.27 7.25 -2.46
C VAL A 138 2.01 7.66 -1.01
N ALA A 139 1.85 6.66 -0.15
CA ALA A 139 1.59 6.84 1.28
C ALA A 139 2.68 6.17 2.12
N ILE A 140 2.99 6.80 3.26
CA ILE A 140 3.75 6.17 4.36
C ILE A 140 2.74 5.67 5.38
N ASP A 141 2.84 4.40 5.74
CA ASP A 141 2.01 3.77 6.77
C ASP A 141 2.80 3.55 8.07
N ASP A 142 2.07 3.43 9.18
CA ASP A 142 2.62 3.29 10.54
C ASP A 142 3.66 4.36 10.88
N PHE A 143 3.45 5.59 10.41
CA PHE A 143 4.36 6.71 10.65
C PHE A 143 4.48 7.01 12.14
N GLY A 144 5.72 6.95 12.64
CA GLY A 144 6.05 7.14 14.04
C GLY A 144 6.30 5.84 14.81
N ALA A 145 6.10 4.68 14.21
CA ALA A 145 6.50 3.40 14.80
C ALA A 145 8.00 3.09 14.60
N GLY A 146 8.64 3.73 13.61
CA GLY A 146 10.03 3.49 13.22
C GLY A 146 10.99 4.61 13.58
N PHE A 147 12.21 4.55 13.04
CA PHE A 147 13.31 5.48 13.35
C PHE A 147 13.54 6.55 12.27
N SER A 148 12.92 6.46 11.11
CA SER A 148 13.28 7.26 9.93
C SER A 148 12.21 8.26 9.48
N GLY A 149 11.05 8.30 10.11
CA GLY A 149 9.83 8.95 9.63
C GLY A 149 10.00 10.42 9.22
N LEU A 150 10.56 11.27 10.07
CA LEU A 150 10.75 12.69 9.74
C LEU A 150 11.69 12.90 8.55
N ARG A 151 12.73 12.06 8.42
CA ARG A 151 13.62 12.11 7.27
C ARG A 151 12.89 11.74 5.99
N TRP A 152 12.08 10.69 6.03
CA TRP A 152 11.31 10.25 4.85
C TRP A 152 10.25 11.27 4.43
N LEU A 153 9.65 12.00 5.38
CA LEU A 153 8.78 13.12 5.03
C LEU A 153 9.52 14.19 4.22
N ALA A 154 10.73 14.54 4.63
CA ALA A 154 11.54 15.56 3.97
C ALA A 154 12.04 15.09 2.59
N ASP A 155 12.57 13.86 2.52
CA ASP A 155 13.26 13.34 1.34
C ASP A 155 12.26 12.81 0.29
N LEU A 156 11.20 12.11 0.71
CA LEU A 156 10.26 11.43 -0.19
C LEU A 156 9.01 12.24 -0.53
N LYS A 157 8.62 13.17 0.36
CA LYS A 157 7.41 14.02 0.20
C LYS A 157 6.18 13.19 -0.18
N PRO A 158 5.73 12.26 0.68
CA PRO A 158 4.59 11.41 0.38
C PRO A 158 3.30 12.24 0.16
N ASP A 159 2.36 11.72 -0.62
CA ASP A 159 1.05 12.35 -0.80
C ASP A 159 0.16 12.17 0.43
N ILE A 160 0.37 11.08 1.19
CA ILE A 160 -0.42 10.70 2.36
C ILE A 160 0.52 10.17 3.44
N VAL A 161 0.20 10.51 4.69
CA VAL A 161 0.83 9.94 5.89
C VAL A 161 -0.26 9.32 6.75
N LYS A 162 -0.13 8.03 7.06
CA LYS A 162 -0.99 7.31 8.00
C LYS A 162 -0.24 7.21 9.32
N LEU A 163 -0.79 7.82 10.36
CA LEU A 163 -0.16 7.84 11.68
C LEU A 163 -0.32 6.50 12.37
N ASP A 164 0.75 6.03 13.00
CA ASP A 164 0.71 4.82 13.82
C ASP A 164 -0.26 4.96 15.00
N LEU A 165 -0.90 3.84 15.36
CA LEU A 165 -1.87 3.78 16.44
C LEU A 165 -1.31 4.29 17.77
N GLU A 166 -0.04 4.01 18.08
CA GLU A 166 0.57 4.45 19.33
C GLU A 166 0.76 5.97 19.41
N LEU A 167 0.90 6.66 18.27
CA LEU A 167 0.91 8.12 18.25
C LEU A 167 -0.46 8.71 18.55
N ILE A 168 -1.51 8.16 17.97
CA ILE A 168 -2.87 8.70 18.09
C ILE A 168 -3.62 8.21 19.33
N ARG A 169 -3.18 7.12 19.97
CA ARG A 169 -3.79 6.61 21.21
C ARG A 169 -3.76 7.68 22.31
N HIS A 170 -4.94 7.99 22.86
CA HIS A 170 -5.14 9.02 23.89
C HIS A 170 -4.81 10.45 23.44
N VAL A 171 -4.83 10.75 22.15
CA VAL A 171 -4.59 12.09 21.61
C VAL A 171 -5.60 13.13 22.14
N ASP A 172 -6.80 12.71 22.45
CA ASP A 172 -7.87 13.51 23.06
C ASP A 172 -7.55 13.96 24.50
N ALA A 173 -6.82 13.14 25.25
CA ALA A 173 -6.52 13.36 26.67
C ALA A 173 -5.08 13.87 26.92
N ASP A 174 -4.12 13.57 26.05
CA ASP A 174 -2.72 13.92 26.22
C ASP A 174 -2.31 15.15 25.37
N PRO A 175 -2.02 16.32 26.03
CA PRO A 175 -1.61 17.51 25.31
C PRO A 175 -0.32 17.37 24.51
N ARG A 176 0.61 16.49 24.94
CA ARG A 176 1.89 16.26 24.24
C ARG A 176 1.64 15.49 22.94
N ARG A 177 0.82 14.45 22.99
CA ARG A 177 0.41 13.69 21.78
C ARG A 177 -0.34 14.59 20.79
N ARG A 178 -1.23 15.43 21.29
CA ARG A 178 -1.96 16.41 20.46
C ARG A 178 -1.06 17.45 19.78
N ALA A 179 0.09 17.79 20.41
CA ALA A 179 1.06 18.70 19.82
C ALA A 179 1.94 18.03 18.73
N ILE A 180 2.03 16.72 18.72
CA ILE A 180 2.77 15.93 17.72
C ILE A 180 1.93 15.63 16.51
N VAL A 181 0.65 15.31 16.72
CA VAL A 181 -0.34 15.01 15.69
C VAL A 181 -1.01 16.28 15.15
#